data_03b7b6c06cdef58dde186c4c5adab33f
#
_entry.id   03b7b6c06cdef58dde186c4c5adab33f
#
_cell.length_a   1.000
_cell.length_b   1.000
_cell.length_c   1.000
_cell.angle_alpha   90.00
_cell.angle_beta   90.00
_cell.angle_gamma   90.00
#
_symmetry.space_group_name_H-M   'P 1'
#
loop_
_entity.id
_entity.type
_entity.pdbx_description
1 polymer ?
#
loop_
_entity_poly.entity_id
_entity_poly.type
_entity_poly.pdbx_seq_one_letter_code
_entity_poly.pdbx_strand_id
1 'polypeptide(L)'
;MSERPPRFLVRDLMKVGVPTCPPDTPVVEIARLLLEKNLEAVVVLDPEEGHALGVVGQDELARAYANRPPTAADRPPLSELTAADVMREGVPQAPPDIPLAAAVQLMRDQGVRVLFLMHHAGGIEYPAASLSYHHILRHMAARDEAELGDLGIGAERQTPLEVFIQKRDAARRKTSRP
;
A
#
# COMPACT_ATOMS: atom_id res chain seq x y z
N MET A 1 -11.82 19.69 33.87
CA MET A 1 -11.79 18.31 33.31
C MET A 1 -11.03 18.40 32.02
N SER A 2 -9.81 17.88 31.99
CA SER A 2 -8.98 17.88 30.77
C SER A 2 -9.51 16.77 29.84
N GLU A 3 -10.26 17.12 28.82
CA GLU A 3 -10.58 16.19 27.74
C GLU A 3 -9.27 15.76 27.09
N ARG A 4 -8.91 14.50 27.30
CA ARG A 4 -7.83 13.90 26.51
C ARG A 4 -8.25 14.01 25.06
N PRO A 5 -7.37 14.54 24.18
CA PRO A 5 -7.66 14.54 22.75
C PRO A 5 -7.99 13.12 22.27
N PRO A 6 -8.94 12.96 21.36
CA PRO A 6 -9.32 11.64 20.86
C PRO A 6 -8.06 10.89 20.42
N ARG A 7 -7.82 9.71 20.98
CA ARG A 7 -6.70 8.86 20.58
C ARG A 7 -7.08 8.15 19.30
N PHE A 8 -6.63 8.66 18.17
CA PHE A 8 -6.75 7.94 16.92
C PHE A 8 -5.99 6.62 16.99
N LEU A 9 -6.64 5.57 16.58
CA LEU A 9 -6.09 4.23 16.43
C LEU A 9 -5.67 4.00 14.98
N VAL A 10 -4.82 3.03 14.77
CA VAL A 10 -4.36 2.63 13.43
C VAL A 10 -5.55 2.33 12.51
N ARG A 11 -6.58 1.63 13.00
CA ARG A 11 -7.81 1.30 12.25
C ARG A 11 -8.57 2.52 11.71
N ASP A 12 -8.44 3.67 12.35
CA ASP A 12 -9.18 4.89 11.96
C ASP A 12 -8.58 5.54 10.71
N LEU A 13 -7.33 5.22 10.37
CA LEU A 13 -6.56 5.83 9.29
C LEU A 13 -6.03 4.83 8.25
N MET A 14 -6.16 3.53 8.49
CA MET A 14 -5.76 2.52 7.51
C MET A 14 -6.62 2.62 6.25
N LYS A 15 -5.98 2.46 5.10
CA LYS A 15 -6.68 2.25 3.85
C LYS A 15 -6.80 0.76 3.57
N VAL A 16 -8.03 0.29 3.36
CA VAL A 16 -8.28 -1.11 3.02
C VAL A 16 -8.15 -1.33 1.52
N GLY A 17 -7.70 -2.54 1.18
CA GLY A 17 -7.36 -2.91 -0.19
C GLY A 17 -5.88 -2.62 -0.47
N VAL A 18 -5.06 -3.62 -0.24
CA VAL A 18 -3.62 -3.54 -0.50
C VAL A 18 -3.34 -4.16 -1.86
N PRO A 19 -2.68 -3.44 -2.77
CA PRO A 19 -2.25 -4.02 -4.03
C PRO A 19 -1.13 -5.03 -3.80
N THR A 20 -1.19 -6.11 -4.56
CA THR A 20 -0.25 -7.21 -4.49
C THR A 20 0.31 -7.53 -5.86
N CYS A 21 1.45 -8.17 -5.91
CA CYS A 21 2.05 -8.68 -7.14
C CYS A 21 2.75 -10.02 -6.88
N PRO A 22 2.91 -10.88 -7.89
CA PRO A 22 3.77 -12.05 -7.82
C PRO A 22 5.26 -11.68 -7.80
N PRO A 23 6.15 -12.59 -7.34
CA PRO A 23 7.59 -12.31 -7.19
C PRO A 23 8.32 -12.06 -8.51
N ASP A 24 7.81 -12.52 -9.63
CA ASP A 24 8.38 -12.33 -10.97
C ASP A 24 7.96 -11.03 -11.66
N THR A 25 7.15 -10.19 -10.98
CA THR A 25 6.72 -8.89 -11.54
C THR A 25 7.91 -7.97 -11.77
N PRO A 26 8.09 -7.42 -12.99
CA PRO A 26 9.16 -6.48 -13.29
C PRO A 26 9.08 -5.20 -12.42
N VAL A 27 10.22 -4.73 -11.90
CA VAL A 27 10.25 -3.52 -11.04
C VAL A 27 9.71 -2.27 -11.75
N VAL A 28 9.82 -2.21 -13.08
CA VAL A 28 9.28 -1.09 -13.89
C VAL A 28 7.75 -1.06 -13.83
N GLU A 29 7.10 -2.22 -13.81
CA GLU A 29 5.65 -2.31 -13.68
C GLU A 29 5.20 -1.92 -12.27
N ILE A 30 5.94 -2.35 -11.25
CA ILE A 30 5.68 -1.93 -9.86
C ILE A 30 5.82 -0.41 -9.73
N ALA A 31 6.87 0.19 -10.29
CA ALA A 31 7.07 1.63 -10.26
C ALA A 31 5.90 2.39 -10.91
N ARG A 32 5.41 1.92 -12.06
CA ARG A 32 4.22 2.49 -12.73
C ARG A 32 2.98 2.37 -11.85
N LEU A 33 2.75 1.19 -11.26
CA LEU A 33 1.61 0.95 -10.39
C LEU A 33 1.61 1.88 -9.17
N LEU A 34 2.78 2.07 -8.53
CA LEU A 34 2.92 2.97 -7.39
C LEU A 34 2.58 4.42 -7.78
N LEU A 35 3.07 4.89 -8.94
CA LEU A 35 2.82 6.25 -9.43
C LEU A 35 1.35 6.44 -9.84
N GLU A 36 0.79 5.55 -10.65
CA GLU A 36 -0.56 5.67 -11.19
C GLU A 36 -1.64 5.64 -10.10
N LYS A 37 -1.42 4.84 -9.07
CA LYS A 37 -2.38 4.67 -7.98
C LYS A 37 -2.02 5.44 -6.71
N ASN A 38 -0.95 6.24 -6.75
CA ASN A 38 -0.43 6.99 -5.59
C ASN A 38 -0.24 6.10 -4.36
N LEU A 39 0.50 5.01 -4.54
CA LEU A 39 0.77 4.00 -3.52
C LEU A 39 2.17 4.15 -2.94
N GLU A 40 2.32 3.78 -1.66
CA GLU A 40 3.64 3.74 -1.00
C GLU A 40 4.37 2.42 -1.27
N ALA A 41 3.63 1.31 -1.34
CA ALA A 41 4.20 -0.02 -1.54
C ALA A 41 3.15 -1.03 -2.04
N VAL A 42 3.64 -2.16 -2.56
CA VAL A 42 2.87 -3.36 -2.87
C VAL A 42 3.40 -4.53 -2.04
N VAL A 43 2.54 -5.49 -1.72
CA VAL A 43 2.94 -6.73 -1.06
C VAL A 43 3.18 -7.80 -2.13
N VAL A 44 4.32 -8.49 -2.02
CA VAL A 44 4.66 -9.62 -2.90
C VAL A 44 4.05 -10.87 -2.31
N LEU A 45 3.18 -11.53 -3.07
CA LEU A 45 2.53 -12.78 -2.68
C LEU A 45 3.06 -13.96 -3.47
N ASP A 46 3.23 -15.07 -2.79
CA ASP A 46 3.45 -16.35 -3.44
C ASP A 46 2.18 -16.74 -4.22
N PRO A 47 2.27 -17.00 -5.53
CA PRO A 47 1.09 -17.32 -6.35
C PRO A 47 0.53 -18.73 -6.08
N GLU A 48 1.32 -19.65 -5.53
CA GLU A 48 0.93 -21.03 -5.28
C GLU A 48 0.35 -21.20 -3.86
N GLU A 49 1.04 -20.65 -2.87
CA GLU A 49 0.69 -20.80 -1.46
C GLU A 49 -0.15 -19.63 -0.93
N GLY A 50 -0.16 -18.49 -1.64
CA GLY A 50 -0.97 -17.32 -1.32
C GLY A 50 -0.50 -16.54 -0.10
N HIS A 51 0.69 -16.85 0.45
CA HIS A 51 1.24 -16.11 1.58
C HIS A 51 2.15 -14.95 1.15
N ALA A 52 2.31 -13.99 2.04
CA ALA A 52 3.11 -12.80 1.77
C ALA A 52 4.61 -13.09 1.94
N LEU A 53 5.40 -12.83 0.90
CA LEU A 53 6.84 -13.01 0.87
C LEU A 53 7.58 -11.77 1.35
N GLY A 54 7.11 -10.60 0.94
CA GLY A 54 7.77 -9.33 1.24
C GLY A 54 7.03 -8.13 0.70
N VAL A 55 7.72 -7.00 0.67
CA VAL A 55 7.17 -5.70 0.27
C VAL A 55 8.13 -5.01 -0.69
N VAL A 56 7.58 -4.41 -1.75
CA VAL A 56 8.31 -3.49 -2.64
C VAL A 56 7.66 -2.11 -2.54
N GLY A 57 8.42 -1.16 -2.03
CA GLY A 57 8.02 0.23 -1.94
C GLY A 57 9.00 1.16 -2.63
N GLN A 58 8.79 2.45 -2.45
CA GLN A 58 9.65 3.49 -3.01
C GLN A 58 11.10 3.34 -2.56
N ASP A 59 11.34 2.94 -1.30
CA ASP A 59 12.69 2.78 -0.74
C ASP A 59 13.43 1.58 -1.35
N GLU A 60 12.74 0.46 -1.60
CA GLU A 60 13.30 -0.73 -2.24
C GLU A 60 13.66 -0.44 -3.70
N LEU A 61 12.78 0.25 -4.44
CA LEU A 61 13.04 0.65 -5.82
C LEU A 61 14.18 1.66 -5.92
N ALA A 62 14.23 2.66 -5.03
CA ALA A 62 15.31 3.64 -4.98
C ALA A 62 16.64 2.98 -4.66
N ARG A 63 16.67 2.03 -3.74
CA ARG A 63 17.87 1.25 -3.39
C ARG A 63 18.33 0.39 -4.57
N ALA A 64 17.42 -0.29 -5.24
CA ALA A 64 17.73 -1.07 -6.44
C ALA A 64 18.35 -0.19 -7.53
N TYR A 65 17.84 1.02 -7.72
CA TYR A 65 18.39 1.99 -8.65
C TYR A 65 19.80 2.45 -8.24
N ALA A 66 20.02 2.77 -6.97
CA ALA A 66 21.30 3.28 -6.43
C ALA A 66 22.41 2.22 -6.43
N ASN A 67 22.05 0.96 -6.16
CA ASN A 67 23.02 -0.14 -6.06
C ASN A 67 23.44 -0.74 -7.42
N ARG A 68 22.98 -0.17 -8.50
CA ARG A 68 23.38 -0.63 -9.86
C ARG A 68 24.84 -0.34 -10.12
N PRO A 69 25.58 -1.28 -10.76
CA PRO A 69 26.97 -1.05 -11.11
C PRO A 69 27.16 0.21 -11.99
N PRO A 70 28.26 0.94 -11.88
CA PRO A 70 28.47 2.20 -12.59
C PRO A 70 28.67 2.02 -14.12
N THR A 71 29.10 0.83 -14.57
CA THR A 71 29.40 0.56 -15.97
C THR A 71 28.18 -0.01 -16.70
N ALA A 72 27.88 0.52 -17.87
CA ALA A 72 26.71 0.11 -18.65
C ALA A 72 26.76 -1.35 -19.14
N ALA A 73 27.97 -1.92 -19.32
CA ALA A 73 28.18 -3.27 -19.83
C ALA A 73 27.74 -4.38 -18.86
N ASP A 74 27.77 -4.10 -17.52
CA ASP A 74 27.47 -5.08 -16.50
C ASP A 74 26.12 -4.81 -15.79
N ARG A 75 25.30 -3.93 -16.36
CA ARG A 75 24.03 -3.50 -15.78
C ARG A 75 22.87 -4.27 -16.38
N PRO A 76 22.20 -5.18 -15.67
CA PRO A 76 20.92 -5.64 -16.15
C PRO A 76 19.99 -4.43 -16.29
N PRO A 77 19.23 -4.32 -17.38
CA PRO A 77 18.23 -3.26 -17.51
C PRO A 77 17.23 -3.36 -16.35
N LEU A 78 16.65 -2.24 -15.91
CA LEU A 78 15.65 -2.25 -14.85
C LEU A 78 14.46 -3.17 -15.16
N SER A 79 14.17 -3.37 -16.45
CA SER A 79 13.11 -4.26 -16.92
C SER A 79 13.37 -5.74 -16.66
N GLU A 80 14.61 -6.13 -16.36
CA GLU A 80 14.98 -7.50 -16.04
C GLU A 80 14.96 -7.79 -14.54
N LEU A 81 14.97 -6.74 -13.70
CA LEU A 81 14.82 -6.90 -12.26
C LEU A 81 13.35 -7.16 -11.91
N THR A 82 13.14 -8.09 -11.00
CA THR A 82 11.81 -8.49 -10.52
C THR A 82 11.55 -8.06 -9.09
N ALA A 83 10.30 -8.21 -8.64
CA ALA A 83 9.93 -7.98 -7.25
C ALA A 83 10.81 -8.80 -6.29
N ALA A 84 11.07 -10.06 -6.61
CA ALA A 84 11.90 -10.96 -5.79
C ALA A 84 13.34 -10.45 -5.61
N ASP A 85 13.90 -9.79 -6.64
CA ASP A 85 15.27 -9.28 -6.60
C ASP A 85 15.45 -8.06 -5.68
N VAL A 86 14.37 -7.31 -5.45
CA VAL A 86 14.44 -6.01 -4.77
C VAL A 86 13.63 -5.93 -3.50
N MET A 87 12.67 -6.84 -3.29
CA MET A 87 11.78 -6.79 -2.13
C MET A 87 12.54 -6.83 -0.80
N ARG A 88 11.96 -6.18 0.18
CA ARG A 88 12.26 -6.41 1.57
C ARG A 88 11.55 -7.70 1.98
N GLU A 89 12.27 -8.66 2.51
CA GLU A 89 11.68 -9.89 3.04
C GLU A 89 10.78 -9.61 4.24
N GLY A 90 9.66 -10.30 4.30
CA GLY A 90 8.63 -10.13 5.33
C GLY A 90 7.79 -8.88 5.12
N VAL A 91 6.68 -8.80 5.83
CA VAL A 91 5.72 -7.70 5.75
C VAL A 91 5.69 -6.96 7.10
N PRO A 92 6.04 -5.66 7.13
CA PRO A 92 5.92 -4.85 8.35
C PRO A 92 4.45 -4.75 8.76
N GLN A 93 4.12 -5.21 9.96
CA GLN A 93 2.74 -5.33 10.42
C GLN A 93 2.45 -4.40 11.61
N ALA A 94 1.19 -3.98 11.73
CA ALA A 94 0.68 -3.32 12.91
C ALA A 94 -0.73 -3.82 13.26
N PRO A 95 -1.02 -4.06 14.56
CA PRO A 95 -2.38 -4.29 15.02
C PRO A 95 -3.27 -3.06 14.77
N PRO A 96 -4.55 -3.23 14.43
CA PRO A 96 -5.45 -2.12 14.15
C PRO A 96 -5.79 -1.29 15.39
N ASP A 97 -5.66 -1.87 16.59
CA ASP A 97 -6.11 -1.30 17.87
C ASP A 97 -5.04 -0.54 18.65
N ILE A 98 -3.85 -0.38 18.09
CA ILE A 98 -2.80 0.42 18.73
C ILE A 98 -2.99 1.91 18.44
N PRO A 99 -2.53 2.81 19.34
CA PRO A 99 -2.52 4.24 19.08
C PRO A 99 -1.68 4.60 17.84
N LEU A 100 -2.13 5.58 17.07
CA LEU A 100 -1.42 6.04 15.88
C LEU A 100 0.03 6.45 16.18
N ALA A 101 0.27 7.11 17.32
CA ALA A 101 1.63 7.48 17.74
C ALA A 101 2.55 6.28 17.95
N ALA A 102 2.02 5.15 18.46
CA ALA A 102 2.79 3.93 18.60
C ALA A 102 3.12 3.30 17.23
N ALA A 103 2.20 3.36 16.28
CA ALA A 103 2.45 2.90 14.91
C ALA A 103 3.53 3.75 14.21
N VAL A 104 3.53 5.08 14.41
CA VAL A 104 4.59 5.96 13.88
C VAL A 104 5.95 5.60 14.49
N GLN A 105 6.00 5.32 15.78
CA GLN A 105 7.25 4.87 16.41
C GLN A 105 7.70 3.53 15.83
N LEU A 106 6.79 2.58 15.64
CA LEU A 106 7.08 1.28 15.02
C LEU A 106 7.63 1.43 13.59
N MET A 107 7.06 2.35 12.79
CA MET A 107 7.60 2.67 11.45
C MET A 107 9.04 3.17 11.51
N ARG A 108 9.33 4.05 12.47
CA ARG A 108 10.67 4.62 12.64
C ARG A 108 11.68 3.57 13.09
N ASP A 109 11.32 2.74 14.06
CA ASP A 109 12.19 1.70 14.62
C ASP A 109 12.52 0.62 13.57
N GLN A 110 11.56 0.31 12.69
CA GLN A 110 11.77 -0.65 11.60
C GLN A 110 12.35 -0.02 10.32
N GLY A 111 12.46 1.31 10.25
CA GLY A 111 12.89 2.01 9.05
C GLY A 111 11.97 1.79 7.85
N VAL A 112 10.65 1.78 8.09
CA VAL A 112 9.62 1.61 7.05
C VAL A 112 8.69 2.81 7.00
N ARG A 113 8.06 3.03 5.84
CA ARG A 113 7.08 4.11 5.62
C ARG A 113 5.65 3.62 5.60
N VAL A 114 5.45 2.31 5.62
CA VAL A 114 4.14 1.67 5.57
C VAL A 114 4.10 0.46 6.49
N LEU A 115 2.97 0.29 7.18
CA LEU A 115 2.63 -0.89 7.97
C LEU A 115 1.37 -1.52 7.40
N PHE A 116 1.26 -2.82 7.50
CA PHE A 116 0.14 -3.57 6.97
C PHE A 116 -0.65 -4.25 8.09
N LEU A 117 -1.95 -4.33 7.89
CA LEU A 117 -2.81 -5.25 8.63
C LEU A 117 -2.90 -6.53 7.82
N MET A 118 -2.37 -7.60 8.38
CA MET A 118 -2.48 -8.92 7.78
C MET A 118 -3.69 -9.64 8.33
N HIS A 119 -4.42 -10.32 7.47
CA HIS A 119 -5.58 -11.12 7.83
C HIS A 119 -5.27 -12.59 7.60
N HIS A 120 -5.64 -13.43 8.57
CA HIS A 120 -5.42 -14.87 8.51
C HIS A 120 -6.76 -15.56 8.32
N ALA A 121 -6.94 -16.28 7.24
CA ALA A 121 -8.13 -17.06 6.97
C ALA A 121 -7.78 -18.36 6.24
N GLY A 122 -8.23 -19.50 6.75
CA GLY A 122 -8.05 -20.79 6.09
C GLY A 122 -6.58 -21.22 5.90
N GLY A 123 -5.67 -20.76 6.77
CA GLY A 123 -4.23 -21.02 6.65
C GLY A 123 -3.48 -20.10 5.69
N ILE A 124 -4.17 -19.13 5.11
CA ILE A 124 -3.60 -18.11 4.21
C ILE A 124 -3.48 -16.78 4.95
N GLU A 125 -2.35 -16.12 4.78
CA GLU A 125 -2.08 -14.79 5.30
C GLU A 125 -2.05 -13.78 4.15
N TYR A 126 -2.97 -12.81 4.17
CA TYR A 126 -3.05 -11.80 3.11
C TYR A 126 -3.18 -10.37 3.68
N PRO A 127 -2.67 -9.36 2.95
CA PRO A 127 -2.74 -7.98 3.40
C PRO A 127 -4.15 -7.42 3.19
N ALA A 128 -4.77 -6.97 4.29
CA ALA A 128 -6.14 -6.43 4.30
C ALA A 128 -6.17 -4.91 4.20
N ALA A 129 -5.27 -4.23 4.90
CA ALA A 129 -5.18 -2.77 4.94
C ALA A 129 -3.74 -2.30 5.12
N SER A 130 -3.48 -1.03 4.81
CA SER A 130 -2.18 -0.40 5.01
C SER A 130 -2.31 0.96 5.70
N LEU A 131 -1.32 1.29 6.55
CA LEU A 131 -1.10 2.62 7.10
C LEU A 131 0.24 3.14 6.61
N SER A 132 0.25 4.30 5.95
CA SER A 132 1.48 4.93 5.46
C SER A 132 1.68 6.33 6.03
N TYR A 133 2.88 6.89 5.85
CA TYR A 133 3.13 8.30 6.17
C TYR A 133 2.18 9.24 5.42
N HIS A 134 1.79 8.89 4.20
CA HIS A 134 0.80 9.67 3.45
C HIS A 134 -0.55 9.78 4.19
N HIS A 135 -1.04 8.68 4.76
CA HIS A 135 -2.28 8.68 5.55
C HIS A 135 -2.15 9.54 6.81
N ILE A 136 -0.99 9.51 7.47
CA ILE A 136 -0.69 10.34 8.65
C ILE A 136 -0.65 11.83 8.26
N LEU A 137 0.01 12.17 7.16
CA LEU A 137 0.05 13.55 6.65
C LEU A 137 -1.34 14.04 6.26
N ARG A 138 -2.17 13.21 5.62
CA ARG A 138 -3.56 13.54 5.33
C ARG A 138 -4.34 13.84 6.61
N HIS A 139 -4.18 13.02 7.64
CA HIS A 139 -4.83 13.26 8.93
C HIS A 139 -4.39 14.58 9.58
N MET A 140 -3.10 14.90 9.51
CA MET A 140 -2.58 16.18 10.04
C MET A 140 -3.08 17.40 9.26
N ALA A 141 -3.32 17.26 7.96
CA ALA A 141 -3.73 18.34 7.08
C ALA A 141 -5.25 18.49 6.94
N ALA A 142 -6.03 17.47 7.31
CA ALA A 142 -7.48 17.46 7.16
C ALA A 142 -8.13 18.59 7.96
N ARG A 143 -9.06 19.28 7.31
CA ARG A 143 -9.85 20.39 7.89
C ARG A 143 -11.12 19.88 8.54
N ASP A 144 -11.63 18.76 8.05
CA ASP A 144 -12.83 18.10 8.54
C ASP A 144 -12.75 16.57 8.32
N GLU A 145 -13.72 15.84 8.86
CA GLU A 145 -13.79 14.39 8.74
C GLU A 145 -14.10 13.92 7.30
N ALA A 146 -14.73 14.74 6.49
CA ALA A 146 -15.08 14.37 5.12
C ALA A 146 -13.83 14.17 4.24
N GLU A 147 -12.74 14.90 4.50
CA GLU A 147 -11.46 14.72 3.80
C GLU A 147 -10.78 13.38 4.11
N LEU A 148 -11.24 12.67 5.15
CA LEU A 148 -10.73 11.38 5.59
C LEU A 148 -11.73 10.23 5.36
N GLY A 149 -12.87 10.51 4.72
CA GLY A 149 -13.96 9.55 4.58
C GLY A 149 -13.62 8.24 3.85
N ASP A 150 -12.51 8.20 3.10
CA ASP A 150 -11.99 7.00 2.44
C ASP A 150 -10.98 6.21 3.29
N LEU A 151 -10.62 6.72 4.46
CA LEU A 151 -9.72 6.09 5.42
C LEU A 151 -10.52 5.41 6.55
N GLY A 152 -9.84 4.49 7.22
CA GLY A 152 -10.41 3.69 8.29
C GLY A 152 -11.01 2.38 7.81
N ILE A 153 -10.96 1.37 8.69
CA ILE A 153 -11.54 0.04 8.41
C ILE A 153 -13.06 0.12 8.24
N GLY A 154 -13.70 1.08 8.91
CA GLY A 154 -15.14 1.33 8.84
C GLY A 154 -15.59 2.27 7.70
N ALA A 155 -14.68 2.75 6.86
CA ALA A 155 -15.04 3.65 5.76
C ALA A 155 -16.05 2.99 4.81
N GLU A 156 -17.07 3.74 4.42
CA GLU A 156 -18.03 3.29 3.41
C GLU A 156 -17.30 3.04 2.08
N ARG A 157 -17.47 1.85 1.54
CA ARG A 157 -16.86 1.43 0.28
C ARG A 157 -17.94 1.14 -0.72
N GLN A 158 -17.67 1.61 -1.93
CA GLN A 158 -18.46 1.19 -3.06
C GLN A 158 -18.30 -0.32 -3.25
N THR A 159 -19.42 -1.01 -3.34
CA THR A 159 -19.41 -2.44 -3.65
C THR A 159 -18.81 -2.68 -5.06
N PRO A 160 -18.24 -3.85 -5.34
CA PRO A 160 -17.77 -4.17 -6.70
C PRO A 160 -18.82 -3.93 -7.78
N LEU A 161 -20.09 -4.11 -7.44
CA LEU A 161 -21.22 -3.86 -8.34
C LEU A 161 -21.39 -2.37 -8.62
N GLU A 162 -21.32 -1.51 -7.62
CA GLU A 162 -21.41 -0.05 -7.78
C GLU A 162 -20.24 0.49 -8.60
N VAL A 163 -19.02 0.02 -8.36
CA VAL A 163 -17.84 0.37 -9.16
C VAL A 163 -18.01 -0.08 -10.62
N PHE A 164 -18.56 -1.28 -10.84
CA PHE A 164 -18.83 -1.78 -12.19
C PHE A 164 -19.88 -0.92 -12.90
N ILE A 165 -21.01 -0.58 -12.23
CA ILE A 165 -22.05 0.27 -12.76
C ILE A 165 -21.49 1.65 -13.13
N GLN A 166 -20.71 2.28 -12.26
CA GLN A 166 -20.09 3.58 -12.53
C GLN A 166 -19.17 3.54 -13.75
N LYS A 167 -18.31 2.51 -13.84
CA LYS A 167 -17.39 2.35 -14.99
C LYS A 167 -18.16 2.15 -16.29
N ARG A 168 -19.21 1.33 -16.27
CA ARG A 168 -20.09 1.09 -17.42
C ARG A 168 -20.76 2.38 -17.88
N ASP A 169 -21.33 3.15 -16.95
CA ASP A 169 -22.05 4.38 -17.26
C ASP A 169 -21.11 5.50 -17.72
N ALA A 170 -19.90 5.57 -17.17
CA ALA A 170 -18.85 6.47 -17.65
C ALA A 170 -18.40 6.14 -19.09
N ALA A 171 -18.28 4.84 -19.42
CA ALA A 171 -17.95 4.39 -20.78
C ALA A 171 -19.06 4.76 -21.78
N ARG A 172 -20.34 4.57 -21.41
CA ARG A 172 -21.49 4.96 -22.24
C ARG A 172 -21.54 6.45 -22.52
N ARG A 173 -21.22 7.31 -21.54
CA ARG A 173 -21.19 8.77 -21.72
C ARG A 173 -20.06 9.23 -22.67
N LYS A 174 -18.93 8.51 -22.73
CA LYS A 174 -17.84 8.79 -23.68
C LYS A 174 -18.21 8.43 -25.12
N THR A 175 -19.02 7.41 -25.32
CA THR A 175 -19.45 6.94 -26.66
C THR A 175 -20.66 7.74 -27.20
N SER A 176 -21.36 8.51 -26.36
CA SER A 176 -22.53 9.30 -26.73
C SER A 176 -22.25 10.77 -26.99
N ARG A 177 -20.98 11.16 -27.14
CA ARG A 177 -20.61 12.53 -27.56
C ARG A 177 -20.38 12.52 -29.07
N PRO A 178 -21.21 13.26 -29.85
CA PRO A 178 -21.05 13.38 -31.30
C PRO A 178 -19.77 14.08 -31.72
#